data_7ad41f314f0945a6f4bfcd542e8e9e8c
#
_entry.id   7ad41f314f0945a6f4bfcd542e8e9e8c
#
_cell.length_a   1.000
_cell.length_b   1.000
_cell.length_c   1.000
_cell.angle_alpha   90.00
_cell.angle_beta   90.00
_cell.angle_gamma   90.00
#
_symmetry.space_group_name_H-M   'P 1'
#
loop_
_entity.id
_entity.type
_entity.pdbx_description
1 polymer ?
#
loop_
_entity_poly.entity_id
_entity_poly.type
_entity_poly.pdbx_seq_one_letter_code
_entity_poly.pdbx_strand_id
1 'polypeptide(L)'
;VAINDAQPSYRAEVTEALAGEAEAVYLAVYPTEGSSVVREWLSLGGTQNMILANSLKSDEFRENVGMKYLGNAPGTDTASPRVDSADAFVTSYKARFESEPNGPGLSNSYDAAMIALLAMEAAGKDAKGKDVAAAVPRVTDPAGTPITADAAGFAAAREVLAGGGSVQYQGATGNVRFDANGDVSAPAVIWKFTDTGTQEESYITLEEVDALMAN
;
A
#
# COMPACT_ATOMS: atom_id res chain seq x y z
N VAL A 1 -12.83 -13.72 11.94
CA VAL A 1 -12.34 -15.11 11.92
C VAL A 1 -11.02 -15.15 11.15
N ALA A 2 -10.01 -15.81 11.69
CA ALA A 2 -8.73 -16.02 11.02
C ALA A 2 -8.73 -17.36 10.27
N ILE A 3 -7.99 -17.42 9.16
CA ILE A 3 -7.76 -18.66 8.42
C ILE A 3 -6.26 -18.98 8.40
N ASN A 4 -5.91 -20.25 8.19
CA ASN A 4 -4.54 -20.66 7.91
C ASN A 4 -4.35 -20.90 6.41
N ASP A 5 -3.11 -20.82 5.95
CA ASP A 5 -2.77 -21.06 4.54
C ASP A 5 -2.94 -22.54 4.18
N ALA A 6 -3.21 -22.78 2.90
CA ALA A 6 -3.21 -24.10 2.28
C ALA A 6 -4.07 -25.18 2.97
N GLN A 7 -5.21 -24.81 3.53
CA GLN A 7 -6.16 -25.77 4.09
C GLN A 7 -6.95 -26.49 2.98
N PRO A 8 -7.31 -27.76 3.16
CA PRO A 8 -8.14 -28.48 2.20
C PRO A 8 -9.59 -27.96 2.13
N SER A 9 -10.06 -27.26 3.17
CA SER A 9 -11.37 -26.61 3.25
C SER A 9 -11.35 -25.52 4.32
N TYR A 10 -12.12 -24.46 4.11
CA TYR A 10 -12.32 -23.34 5.04
C TYR A 10 -13.74 -23.34 5.64
N ARG A 11 -14.43 -24.49 5.52
CA ARG A 11 -15.85 -24.60 5.92
C ARG A 11 -16.10 -24.31 7.39
N ALA A 12 -15.17 -24.68 8.26
CA ALA A 12 -15.28 -24.43 9.70
C ALA A 12 -15.25 -22.94 10.01
N GLU A 13 -14.25 -22.22 9.48
CA GLU A 13 -14.06 -20.78 9.66
C GLU A 13 -15.18 -19.97 9.00
N VAL A 14 -15.63 -20.40 7.84
CA VAL A 14 -16.78 -19.78 7.15
C VAL A 14 -18.06 -19.99 7.95
N THR A 15 -18.29 -21.18 8.52
CA THR A 15 -19.46 -21.45 9.37
C THR A 15 -19.44 -20.57 10.62
N GLU A 16 -18.28 -20.40 11.25
CA GLU A 16 -18.10 -19.50 12.38
C GLU A 16 -18.40 -18.04 12.01
N ALA A 17 -17.90 -17.57 10.86
CA ALA A 17 -18.15 -16.22 10.37
C ALA A 17 -19.65 -15.98 10.07
N LEU A 18 -20.35 -16.96 9.52
CA LEU A 18 -21.79 -16.87 9.23
C LEU A 18 -22.67 -16.84 10.49
N ALA A 19 -22.19 -17.38 11.62
CA ALA A 19 -22.95 -17.37 12.88
C ALA A 19 -23.20 -15.94 13.43
N GLY A 20 -22.46 -14.93 12.93
CA GLY A 20 -22.64 -13.53 13.30
C GLY A 20 -23.75 -12.80 12.53
N GLU A 21 -24.48 -13.45 11.62
CA GLU A 21 -25.53 -12.86 10.77
C GLU A 21 -25.07 -11.55 10.08
N ALA A 22 -23.85 -11.53 9.59
CA ALA A 22 -23.21 -10.36 9.01
C ALA A 22 -23.92 -9.90 7.73
N GLU A 23 -24.21 -8.62 7.62
CA GLU A 23 -24.79 -7.99 6.40
C GLU A 23 -23.75 -7.81 5.29
N ALA A 24 -22.47 -7.77 5.65
CA ALA A 24 -21.34 -7.69 4.74
C ALA A 24 -20.14 -8.48 5.27
N VAL A 25 -19.24 -8.89 4.39
CA VAL A 25 -17.98 -9.55 4.76
C VAL A 25 -16.80 -8.80 4.16
N TYR A 26 -15.80 -8.47 5.00
CA TYR A 26 -14.50 -7.97 4.54
C TYR A 26 -13.52 -9.15 4.40
N LEU A 27 -12.95 -9.30 3.21
CA LEU A 27 -12.07 -10.40 2.85
C LEU A 27 -10.61 -9.89 2.78
N ALA A 28 -9.82 -10.23 3.79
CA ALA A 28 -8.39 -9.92 3.86
C ALA A 28 -7.58 -11.22 3.79
N VAL A 29 -7.49 -11.79 2.60
CA VAL A 29 -6.87 -13.08 2.30
C VAL A 29 -6.13 -12.99 0.96
N TYR A 30 -5.31 -13.99 0.63
CA TYR A 30 -4.66 -14.07 -0.68
C TYR A 30 -5.56 -14.75 -1.73
N PRO A 31 -5.27 -14.60 -3.05
CA PRO A 31 -6.18 -15.02 -4.13
C PRO A 31 -6.60 -16.49 -4.09
N THR A 32 -5.67 -17.39 -3.84
CA THR A 32 -5.92 -18.84 -3.83
C THR A 32 -6.87 -19.24 -2.71
N GLU A 33 -6.57 -18.85 -1.47
CA GLU A 33 -7.39 -19.09 -0.29
C GLU A 33 -8.72 -18.32 -0.40
N GLY A 34 -8.66 -17.07 -0.82
CA GLY A 34 -9.83 -16.22 -1.02
C GLY A 34 -10.85 -16.80 -1.98
N SER A 35 -10.39 -17.42 -3.07
CA SER A 35 -11.27 -18.08 -4.02
C SER A 35 -12.00 -19.28 -3.40
N SER A 36 -11.34 -20.01 -2.52
CA SER A 36 -11.92 -21.14 -1.80
C SER A 36 -12.89 -20.69 -0.71
N VAL A 37 -12.49 -19.67 0.07
CA VAL A 37 -13.33 -19.04 1.11
C VAL A 37 -14.62 -18.48 0.51
N VAL A 38 -14.55 -17.74 -0.59
CA VAL A 38 -15.73 -17.15 -1.24
C VAL A 38 -16.68 -18.24 -1.75
N ARG A 39 -16.15 -19.30 -2.35
CA ARG A 39 -17.00 -20.43 -2.80
C ARG A 39 -17.73 -21.09 -1.64
N GLU A 40 -17.06 -21.36 -0.53
CA GLU A 40 -17.69 -21.94 0.65
C GLU A 40 -18.67 -20.97 1.31
N TRP A 41 -18.33 -19.69 1.42
CA TRP A 41 -19.19 -18.61 1.93
C TRP A 41 -20.53 -18.55 1.18
N LEU A 42 -20.47 -18.48 -0.15
CA LEU A 42 -21.67 -18.45 -0.99
C LEU A 42 -22.44 -19.75 -0.96
N SER A 43 -21.77 -20.90 -0.88
CA SER A 43 -22.42 -22.22 -0.83
C SER A 43 -23.20 -22.45 0.47
N LEU A 44 -22.78 -21.81 1.56
CA LEU A 44 -23.42 -21.86 2.87
C LEU A 44 -24.46 -20.74 3.07
N GLY A 45 -24.77 -19.95 2.04
CA GLY A 45 -25.79 -18.91 2.08
C GLY A 45 -25.30 -17.55 2.59
N GLY A 46 -23.99 -17.34 2.60
CA GLY A 46 -23.41 -16.04 2.96
C GLY A 46 -23.84 -14.91 2.01
N THR A 47 -23.86 -13.70 2.52
CA THR A 47 -24.22 -12.51 1.75
C THR A 47 -23.28 -12.28 0.56
N GLN A 48 -23.78 -11.70 -0.52
CA GLN A 48 -22.99 -11.25 -1.66
C GLN A 48 -22.38 -9.85 -1.45
N ASN A 49 -22.66 -9.20 -0.31
CA ASN A 49 -22.05 -7.93 0.05
C ASN A 49 -20.62 -8.18 0.54
N MET A 50 -19.69 -8.27 -0.39
CA MET A 50 -18.27 -8.49 -0.11
C MET A 50 -17.49 -7.20 -0.28
N ILE A 51 -16.55 -6.94 0.62
CA ILE A 51 -15.54 -5.89 0.50
C ILE A 51 -14.18 -6.59 0.44
N LEU A 52 -13.36 -6.23 -0.53
CA LEU A 52 -12.12 -6.92 -0.87
C LEU A 52 -10.91 -6.12 -0.41
N ALA A 53 -9.96 -6.78 0.23
CA ALA A 53 -8.65 -6.18 0.49
C ALA A 53 -7.81 -6.11 -0.81
N ASN A 54 -6.78 -5.28 -0.80
CA ASN A 54 -5.86 -5.09 -1.92
C ASN A 54 -5.17 -6.38 -2.38
N SER A 55 -4.91 -7.32 -1.47
CA SER A 55 -4.35 -8.63 -1.77
C SER A 55 -5.17 -9.45 -2.77
N LEU A 56 -6.49 -9.20 -2.85
CA LEU A 56 -7.40 -9.87 -3.78
C LEU A 56 -7.48 -9.20 -5.16
N LYS A 57 -6.77 -8.09 -5.38
CA LYS A 57 -6.73 -7.35 -6.64
C LYS A 57 -5.90 -8.10 -7.69
N SER A 58 -6.39 -9.25 -8.16
CA SER A 58 -5.69 -10.11 -9.11
C SER A 58 -6.64 -10.74 -10.13
N ASP A 59 -6.12 -11.02 -11.32
CA ASP A 59 -6.88 -11.72 -12.36
C ASP A 59 -7.20 -13.16 -11.95
N GLU A 60 -6.29 -13.84 -11.23
CA GLU A 60 -6.52 -15.18 -10.72
C GLU A 60 -7.78 -15.25 -9.84
N PHE A 61 -7.91 -14.32 -8.88
CA PHE A 61 -9.09 -14.28 -8.01
C PHE A 61 -10.36 -13.97 -8.79
N ARG A 62 -10.29 -12.98 -9.72
CA ARG A 62 -11.41 -12.61 -10.59
C ARG A 62 -11.91 -13.79 -11.40
N GLU A 63 -11.03 -14.55 -12.03
CA GLU A 63 -11.37 -15.70 -12.87
C GLU A 63 -11.91 -16.87 -12.05
N ASN A 64 -11.32 -17.14 -10.88
CA ASN A 64 -11.72 -18.23 -10.01
C ASN A 64 -13.08 -18.03 -9.34
N VAL A 65 -13.44 -16.80 -8.99
CA VAL A 65 -14.73 -16.46 -8.35
C VAL A 65 -15.79 -16.10 -9.37
N GLY A 66 -15.42 -15.35 -10.40
CA GLY A 66 -16.29 -14.94 -11.51
C GLY A 66 -17.06 -13.63 -11.25
N MET A 67 -17.23 -12.86 -12.33
CA MET A 67 -17.86 -11.53 -12.33
C MET A 67 -19.31 -11.52 -11.84
N LYS A 68 -20.01 -12.67 -11.92
CA LYS A 68 -21.36 -12.82 -11.35
C LYS A 68 -21.43 -12.43 -9.87
N TYR A 69 -20.34 -12.68 -9.10
CA TYR A 69 -20.28 -12.41 -7.66
C TYR A 69 -19.41 -11.19 -7.33
N LEU A 70 -18.50 -10.82 -8.22
CA LEU A 70 -17.55 -9.72 -8.00
C LEU A 70 -18.00 -8.38 -8.58
N GLY A 71 -18.99 -8.36 -9.47
CA GLY A 71 -19.41 -7.13 -10.16
C GLY A 71 -19.86 -5.98 -9.25
N ASN A 72 -20.32 -6.29 -8.03
CA ASN A 72 -20.72 -5.30 -7.02
C ASN A 72 -19.86 -5.35 -5.76
N ALA A 73 -18.75 -6.09 -5.76
CA ALA A 73 -17.84 -6.18 -4.63
C ALA A 73 -16.76 -5.08 -4.75
N PRO A 74 -16.84 -4.00 -3.96
CA PRO A 74 -15.78 -3.01 -3.92
C PRO A 74 -14.53 -3.58 -3.26
N GLY A 75 -13.38 -3.13 -3.71
CA GLY A 75 -12.11 -3.38 -3.04
C GLY A 75 -11.47 -2.09 -2.56
N THR A 76 -10.63 -2.18 -1.55
CA THR A 76 -9.84 -1.07 -1.03
C THR A 76 -8.36 -1.31 -1.27
N ASP A 77 -7.61 -0.24 -1.55
CA ASP A 77 -6.17 -0.30 -1.73
C ASP A 77 -5.55 1.05 -1.36
N THR A 78 -4.26 1.06 -1.08
CA THR A 78 -3.51 2.30 -1.02
C THR A 78 -3.36 2.87 -2.43
N ALA A 79 -3.52 4.18 -2.57
CA ALA A 79 -3.34 4.87 -3.84
C ALA A 79 -1.92 5.43 -3.99
N SER A 80 -1.46 5.50 -5.22
CA SER A 80 -0.34 6.40 -5.54
C SER A 80 -0.83 7.84 -5.47
N PRO A 81 -0.13 8.71 -4.74
CA PRO A 81 -0.51 10.12 -4.69
C PRO A 81 -0.34 10.76 -6.08
N ARG A 82 -1.23 11.69 -6.40
CA ARG A 82 -1.20 12.45 -7.66
C ARG A 82 -0.39 13.73 -7.46
N VAL A 83 0.92 13.58 -7.34
CA VAL A 83 1.87 14.64 -7.02
C VAL A 83 3.12 14.56 -7.91
N ASP A 84 3.78 15.71 -8.11
CA ASP A 84 4.94 15.84 -9.01
C ASP A 84 6.10 14.89 -8.66
N SER A 85 6.27 14.55 -7.38
CA SER A 85 7.32 13.61 -6.94
C SER A 85 7.05 12.18 -7.40
N ALA A 86 5.79 11.76 -7.51
CA ALA A 86 5.42 10.47 -8.09
C ALA A 86 5.76 10.42 -9.58
N ASP A 87 5.54 11.51 -10.31
CA ASP A 87 5.87 11.63 -11.73
C ASP A 87 7.39 11.56 -11.97
N ALA A 88 8.20 12.13 -11.07
CA ALA A 88 9.66 12.02 -11.12
C ALA A 88 10.13 10.58 -10.98
N PHE A 89 9.54 9.81 -10.07
CA PHE A 89 9.81 8.38 -9.93
C PHE A 89 9.44 7.60 -11.21
N VAL A 90 8.22 7.79 -11.73
CA VAL A 90 7.76 7.12 -12.96
C VAL A 90 8.68 7.42 -14.13
N THR A 91 9.08 8.67 -14.30
CA THR A 91 10.00 9.11 -15.37
C THR A 91 11.37 8.43 -15.24
N SER A 92 11.94 8.42 -14.02
CA SER A 92 13.23 7.77 -13.75
C SER A 92 13.16 6.26 -13.94
N TYR A 93 12.07 5.63 -13.53
CA TYR A 93 11.84 4.19 -13.71
C TYR A 93 11.78 3.82 -15.19
N LYS A 94 10.98 4.55 -15.99
CA LYS A 94 10.88 4.35 -17.45
C LYS A 94 12.22 4.53 -18.14
N ALA A 95 12.98 5.56 -17.78
CA ALA A 95 14.30 5.79 -18.35
C ALA A 95 15.30 4.65 -18.04
N ARG A 96 15.13 3.96 -16.89
CA ARG A 96 16.03 2.88 -16.46
C ARG A 96 15.63 1.51 -16.97
N PHE A 97 14.33 1.21 -17.04
CA PHE A 97 13.81 -0.14 -17.28
C PHE A 97 13.00 -0.26 -18.58
N GLU A 98 12.81 0.83 -19.31
CA GLU A 98 12.04 0.88 -20.56
C GLU A 98 10.61 0.32 -20.42
N SER A 99 10.03 0.41 -19.21
CA SER A 99 8.70 -0.10 -18.87
C SER A 99 8.01 0.77 -17.84
N GLU A 100 6.68 0.66 -17.75
CA GLU A 100 5.91 1.28 -16.68
C GLU A 100 6.20 0.62 -15.32
N PRO A 101 6.20 1.38 -14.21
CA PRO A 101 6.33 0.82 -12.87
C PRO A 101 5.04 0.12 -12.45
N ASN A 102 4.81 -1.10 -12.94
CA ASN A 102 3.64 -1.90 -12.63
C ASN A 102 3.95 -2.93 -11.54
N GLY A 103 3.15 -2.94 -10.48
CA GLY A 103 3.25 -3.91 -9.41
C GLY A 103 2.80 -3.35 -8.06
N PRO A 104 2.23 -4.19 -7.19
CA PRO A 104 1.80 -3.77 -5.88
C PRO A 104 3.00 -3.34 -5.02
N GLY A 105 2.89 -2.21 -4.33
CA GLY A 105 3.90 -1.73 -3.39
C GLY A 105 5.22 -1.27 -4.00
N LEU A 106 5.33 -1.13 -5.33
CA LEU A 106 6.59 -0.77 -6.00
C LEU A 106 7.10 0.61 -5.55
N SER A 107 6.22 1.62 -5.57
CA SER A 107 6.53 2.98 -5.11
C SER A 107 6.89 3.00 -3.62
N ASN A 108 6.14 2.25 -2.80
CA ASN A 108 6.40 2.13 -1.36
C ASN A 108 7.77 1.48 -1.08
N SER A 109 8.11 0.42 -1.84
CA SER A 109 9.41 -0.27 -1.70
C SER A 109 10.57 0.64 -2.10
N TYR A 110 10.38 1.44 -3.15
CA TYR A 110 11.35 2.44 -3.57
C TYR A 110 11.57 3.49 -2.47
N ASP A 111 10.51 4.06 -1.92
CA ASP A 111 10.60 5.07 -0.88
C ASP A 111 11.20 4.50 0.41
N ALA A 112 10.82 3.30 0.81
CA ALA A 112 11.40 2.63 1.96
C ALA A 112 12.92 2.46 1.81
N ALA A 113 13.40 2.06 0.61
CA ALA A 113 14.82 1.95 0.31
C ALA A 113 15.52 3.31 0.34
N MET A 114 14.93 4.34 -0.26
CA MET A 114 15.49 5.70 -0.28
C MET A 114 15.61 6.29 1.12
N ILE A 115 14.55 6.17 1.93
CA ILE A 115 14.55 6.65 3.32
C ILE A 115 15.61 5.91 4.13
N ALA A 116 15.72 4.59 3.98
CA ALA A 116 16.74 3.80 4.69
C ALA A 116 18.17 4.24 4.30
N LEU A 117 18.44 4.43 3.02
CA LEU A 117 19.74 4.88 2.52
C LEU A 117 20.09 6.30 3.03
N LEU A 118 19.13 7.22 2.99
CA LEU A 118 19.31 8.58 3.50
C LEU A 118 19.50 8.59 5.02
N ALA A 119 18.77 7.76 5.76
CA ALA A 119 18.92 7.61 7.20
C ALA A 119 20.29 7.01 7.57
N MET A 120 20.82 6.08 6.77
CA MET A 120 22.19 5.56 6.93
C MET A 120 23.23 6.67 6.70
N GLU A 121 23.07 7.50 5.68
CA GLU A 121 23.93 8.66 5.43
C GLU A 121 23.87 9.65 6.59
N ALA A 122 22.67 9.95 7.08
CA ALA A 122 22.46 10.86 8.22
C ALA A 122 23.03 10.34 9.54
N ALA A 123 23.00 9.02 9.75
CA ALA A 123 23.50 8.37 10.96
C ALA A 123 25.04 8.21 10.95
N GLY A 124 25.65 8.18 9.76
CA GLY A 124 27.09 8.08 9.57
C GLY A 124 27.59 6.64 9.44
N LYS A 125 28.84 6.52 8.99
CA LYS A 125 29.44 5.26 8.49
C LYS A 125 29.53 4.11 9.53
N ASP A 126 29.63 4.43 10.82
CA ASP A 126 29.77 3.42 11.88
C ASP A 126 28.45 3.15 12.63
N ALA A 127 27.32 3.71 12.13
CA ALA A 127 26.00 3.60 12.73
C ALA A 127 25.50 2.14 12.77
N LYS A 128 24.79 1.82 13.83
CA LYS A 128 24.07 0.55 13.99
C LYS A 128 22.60 0.75 13.59
N GLY A 129 21.84 -0.32 13.42
CA GLY A 129 20.44 -0.25 13.03
C GLY A 129 19.59 0.71 13.87
N LYS A 130 19.81 0.76 15.19
CA LYS A 130 19.12 1.71 16.08
C LYS A 130 19.48 3.18 15.80
N ASP A 131 20.71 3.45 15.36
CA ASP A 131 21.17 4.80 15.05
C ASP A 131 20.58 5.25 13.70
N VAL A 132 20.47 4.33 12.75
CA VAL A 132 19.78 4.54 11.48
C VAL A 132 18.28 4.82 11.71
N ALA A 133 17.60 4.01 12.52
CA ALA A 133 16.21 4.24 12.87
C ALA A 133 15.99 5.61 13.54
N ALA A 134 16.87 6.02 14.44
CA ALA A 134 16.84 7.34 15.08
C ALA A 134 17.09 8.50 14.10
N ALA A 135 17.71 8.24 12.95
CA ALA A 135 17.98 9.24 11.92
C ALA A 135 16.81 9.43 10.93
N VAL A 136 15.84 8.51 10.89
CA VAL A 136 14.66 8.61 9.99
C VAL A 136 13.94 9.97 10.11
N PRO A 137 13.66 10.53 11.31
CA PRO A 137 13.03 11.85 11.41
C PRO A 137 13.82 13.00 10.76
N ARG A 138 15.15 12.87 10.61
CA ARG A 138 15.96 13.89 9.92
C ARG A 138 15.80 13.85 8.42
N VAL A 139 15.40 12.72 7.85
CA VAL A 139 15.23 12.55 6.40
C VAL A 139 13.77 12.67 5.95
N THR A 140 12.85 12.71 6.89
CA THR A 140 11.42 12.93 6.68
C THR A 140 10.90 14.16 7.44
N ASP A 141 11.77 15.13 7.72
CA ASP A 141 11.45 16.33 8.49
C ASP A 141 10.56 17.28 7.65
N PRO A 142 9.33 17.60 8.10
CA PRO A 142 8.48 18.54 7.37
C PRO A 142 9.07 19.96 7.22
N ALA A 143 10.01 20.33 8.08
CA ALA A 143 10.73 21.61 8.03
C ALA A 143 12.09 21.52 7.32
N GLY A 144 12.49 20.34 6.89
CA GLY A 144 13.75 20.07 6.21
C GLY A 144 13.77 20.59 4.77
N THR A 145 14.94 20.53 4.15
CA THR A 145 15.10 20.87 2.73
C THR A 145 14.35 19.88 1.84
N PRO A 146 13.40 20.31 0.98
CA PRO A 146 12.68 19.41 0.09
C PRO A 146 13.63 18.73 -0.90
N ILE A 147 13.49 17.41 -1.05
CA ILE A 147 14.24 16.60 -2.02
C ILE A 147 13.31 15.64 -2.75
N THR A 148 13.64 15.36 -4.00
CA THR A 148 12.86 14.49 -4.90
C THR A 148 13.32 13.04 -4.86
N ALA A 149 12.44 12.13 -5.34
CA ALA A 149 12.66 10.68 -5.40
C ALA A 149 13.49 10.27 -6.64
N ASP A 150 14.65 10.89 -6.85
CA ASP A 150 15.55 10.62 -7.96
C ASP A 150 17.04 10.75 -7.55
N ALA A 151 17.93 10.45 -8.48
CA ALA A 151 19.37 10.50 -8.23
C ALA A 151 19.87 11.91 -7.85
N ALA A 152 19.29 12.97 -8.42
CA ALA A 152 19.66 14.34 -8.11
C ALA A 152 19.21 14.74 -6.71
N GLY A 153 17.98 14.38 -6.33
CA GLY A 153 17.45 14.56 -4.98
C GLY A 153 18.27 13.83 -3.93
N PHE A 154 18.69 12.58 -4.21
CA PHE A 154 19.56 11.83 -3.32
C PHE A 154 20.93 12.51 -3.15
N ALA A 155 21.54 13.01 -4.22
CA ALA A 155 22.81 13.73 -4.15
C ALA A 155 22.69 15.02 -3.32
N ALA A 156 21.63 15.81 -3.57
CA ALA A 156 21.37 17.04 -2.80
C ALA A 156 21.12 16.74 -1.30
N ALA A 157 20.38 15.69 -1.01
CA ALA A 157 20.14 15.26 0.37
C ALA A 157 21.44 14.93 1.12
N ARG A 158 22.38 14.23 0.49
CA ARG A 158 23.69 13.91 1.08
C ARG A 158 24.45 15.17 1.50
N GLU A 159 24.45 16.21 0.67
CA GLU A 159 25.12 17.47 1.00
C GLU A 159 24.48 18.16 2.22
N VAL A 160 23.16 18.22 2.29
CA VAL A 160 22.42 18.79 3.43
C VAL A 160 22.69 17.98 4.70
N LEU A 161 22.60 16.64 4.64
CA LEU A 161 22.80 15.76 5.77
C LEU A 161 24.24 15.78 6.29
N ALA A 162 25.24 15.86 5.41
CA ALA A 162 26.65 16.01 5.77
C ALA A 162 26.91 17.33 6.50
N GLY A 163 26.18 18.40 6.15
CA GLY A 163 26.20 19.69 6.85
C GLY A 163 25.44 19.68 8.20
N GLY A 164 24.89 18.55 8.63
CA GLY A 164 24.13 18.45 9.90
C GLY A 164 22.66 18.90 9.77
N GLY A 165 22.19 19.22 8.57
CA GLY A 165 20.81 19.63 8.30
C GLY A 165 19.83 18.44 8.29
N SER A 166 18.56 18.75 7.97
CA SER A 166 17.50 17.78 7.74
C SER A 166 16.88 17.98 6.35
N VAL A 167 16.27 16.92 5.82
CA VAL A 167 15.59 16.96 4.52
C VAL A 167 14.14 16.52 4.65
N GLN A 168 13.29 17.04 3.76
CA GLN A 168 11.93 16.59 3.56
C GLN A 168 11.90 15.70 2.32
N TYR A 169 11.91 14.39 2.52
CA TYR A 169 11.83 13.45 1.42
C TYR A 169 10.44 13.47 0.77
N GLN A 170 10.40 13.86 -0.50
CA GLN A 170 9.22 13.80 -1.35
C GLN A 170 9.34 12.59 -2.28
N GLY A 171 8.74 11.49 -1.84
CA GLY A 171 8.90 10.18 -2.43
C GLY A 171 8.03 9.90 -3.64
N ALA A 172 8.16 8.69 -4.16
CA ALA A 172 7.27 8.12 -5.17
C ALA A 172 5.83 7.97 -4.66
N THR A 173 5.66 7.87 -3.33
CA THR A 173 4.36 7.86 -2.65
C THR A 173 3.98 9.24 -2.08
N GLY A 174 4.63 10.31 -2.53
CA GLY A 174 4.40 11.67 -2.05
C GLY A 174 5.28 12.05 -0.86
N ASN A 175 4.76 12.96 -0.05
CA ASN A 175 5.48 13.45 1.13
C ASN A 175 5.38 12.43 2.27
N VAL A 176 6.41 11.61 2.43
CA VAL A 176 6.44 10.58 3.47
C VAL A 176 6.67 11.25 4.83
N ARG A 177 5.72 11.03 5.75
CA ARG A 177 5.77 11.51 7.13
C ARG A 177 5.38 10.38 8.06
N PHE A 178 6.22 10.13 9.05
CA PHE A 178 5.92 9.16 10.11
C PHE A 178 5.21 9.86 11.27
N ASP A 179 4.18 9.22 11.80
CA ASP A 179 3.55 9.62 13.06
C ASP A 179 4.39 9.18 14.28
N ALA A 180 3.86 9.40 15.49
CA ALA A 180 4.53 9.03 16.73
C ALA A 180 4.67 7.51 16.93
N ASN A 181 3.89 6.71 16.22
CA ASN A 181 3.93 5.23 16.25
C ASN A 181 4.86 4.67 15.18
N GLY A 182 5.31 5.49 14.22
CA GLY A 182 6.08 5.09 13.06
C GLY A 182 5.22 4.66 11.86
N ASP A 183 3.95 5.01 11.85
CA ASP A 183 3.03 4.75 10.76
C ASP A 183 3.03 5.90 9.75
N VAL A 184 2.69 5.57 8.49
CA VAL A 184 2.57 6.54 7.39
C VAL A 184 1.16 6.46 6.82
N SER A 185 0.45 7.59 6.82
CA SER A 185 -0.81 7.72 6.10
C SER A 185 -0.56 7.81 4.59
N ALA A 186 -1.45 7.22 3.81
CA ALA A 186 -1.43 7.29 2.35
C ALA A 186 -2.84 7.57 1.81
N PRO A 187 -2.95 8.15 0.60
CA PRO A 187 -4.23 8.17 -0.12
C PRO A 187 -4.76 6.75 -0.31
N ALA A 188 -6.06 6.61 -0.48
CA ALA A 188 -6.69 5.34 -0.73
C ALA A 188 -7.51 5.36 -2.03
N VAL A 189 -7.76 4.18 -2.59
CA VAL A 189 -8.71 4.01 -3.68
C VAL A 189 -9.76 2.97 -3.31
N ILE A 190 -10.98 3.21 -3.77
CA ILE A 190 -11.99 2.18 -3.91
C ILE A 190 -11.93 1.72 -5.37
N TRP A 191 -11.79 0.44 -5.56
CA TRP A 191 -11.71 -0.19 -6.88
C TRP A 191 -12.76 -1.30 -7.01
N LYS A 192 -13.07 -1.68 -8.23
CA LYS A 192 -13.90 -2.85 -8.55
C LYS A 192 -13.30 -3.66 -9.68
N PHE A 193 -13.72 -4.91 -9.80
CA PHE A 193 -13.46 -5.71 -10.97
C PHE A 193 -14.31 -5.30 -12.18
N THR A 194 -13.71 -5.45 -13.35
CA THR A 194 -14.35 -5.41 -14.67
C THR A 194 -14.08 -6.74 -15.38
N ASP A 195 -14.68 -6.95 -16.53
CA ASP A 195 -14.46 -8.16 -17.33
C ASP A 195 -12.99 -8.36 -17.73
N THR A 196 -12.21 -7.29 -17.80
CA THR A 196 -10.83 -7.30 -18.30
C THR A 196 -9.76 -6.90 -17.28
N GLY A 197 -10.13 -6.67 -16.01
CA GLY A 197 -9.18 -6.24 -14.98
C GLY A 197 -9.87 -5.52 -13.82
N THR A 198 -9.29 -4.41 -13.38
CA THR A 198 -9.84 -3.58 -12.31
C THR A 198 -10.01 -2.14 -12.76
N GLN A 199 -10.98 -1.45 -12.16
CA GLN A 199 -11.25 -0.03 -12.38
C GLN A 199 -11.29 0.69 -11.04
N GLU A 200 -10.67 1.86 -10.96
CA GLU A 200 -10.81 2.79 -9.84
C GLU A 200 -12.21 3.42 -9.89
N GLU A 201 -12.92 3.41 -8.76
CA GLU A 201 -14.22 4.07 -8.58
C GLU A 201 -14.12 5.39 -7.83
N SER A 202 -13.27 5.43 -6.80
CA SER A 202 -13.05 6.62 -5.98
C SER A 202 -11.60 6.72 -5.57
N TYR A 203 -11.08 7.94 -5.59
CA TYR A 203 -9.81 8.30 -4.99
C TYR A 203 -10.08 9.12 -3.72
N ILE A 204 -9.51 8.69 -2.62
CA ILE A 204 -9.62 9.35 -1.32
C ILE A 204 -8.28 9.99 -1.02
N THR A 205 -8.26 11.29 -0.91
CA THR A 205 -7.04 12.06 -0.65
C THR A 205 -6.45 11.74 0.72
N LEU A 206 -5.18 12.04 0.92
CA LEU A 206 -4.53 11.88 2.23
C LEU A 206 -5.26 12.67 3.32
N GLU A 207 -5.71 13.90 3.00
CA GLU A 207 -6.45 14.75 3.94
C GLU A 207 -7.78 14.09 4.37
N GLU A 208 -8.51 13.48 3.42
CA GLU A 208 -9.73 12.75 3.72
C GLU A 208 -9.47 11.49 4.55
N VAL A 209 -8.39 10.74 4.26
CA VAL A 209 -7.99 9.58 5.07
C VAL A 209 -7.64 10.02 6.49
N ASP A 210 -6.84 11.06 6.66
CA ASP A 210 -6.46 11.59 7.98
C ASP A 210 -7.70 12.06 8.76
N ALA A 211 -8.68 12.69 8.09
CA ALA A 211 -9.94 13.09 8.71
C ALA A 211 -10.80 11.90 9.16
N LEU A 212 -10.80 10.79 8.41
CA LEU A 212 -11.49 9.56 8.78
C LEU A 212 -10.83 8.86 9.98
N MET A 213 -9.49 8.90 10.06
CA MET A 213 -8.73 8.28 11.16
C MET A 213 -8.78 9.08 12.45
N ALA A 214 -9.11 10.39 12.40
CA ALA A 214 -9.19 11.27 13.55
C ALA A 214 -10.53 11.15 14.34
N ASN A 215 -11.54 10.42 13.80
CA ASN A 215 -12.84 10.17 14.41
C ASN A 215 -12.89 8.78 15.06
#